data_5cb0845ba747c7af1daec8775b8ba5ac
#
_entry.id   5cb0845ba747c7af1daec8775b8ba5ac
#
_cell.length_a   1.000
_cell.length_b   1.000
_cell.length_c   1.000
_cell.angle_alpha   90.00
_cell.angle_beta   90.00
_cell.angle_gamma   90.00
#
_symmetry.space_group_name_H-M   'P 1'
#
loop_
_entity.id
_entity.type
_entity.pdbx_description
1 polymer ?
#
loop_
_entity_poly.entity_id
_entity_poly.type
_entity_poly.pdbx_seq_one_letter_code
_entity_poly.pdbx_strand_id
1 'polypeptide(L)'
;WHRWKSVLLLMYKKIGGHEMLKVNEYFEGKVKSIALTNDGGKQTVGVMAIGDYVFGTSTKEIMKVVSGELKIKMPNETEYKGYKAGEQFEVASGVSFAVKVEKESAYVCIYE
;
A
#
# COMPACT_ATOMS: atom_id res chain seq x y z
N TRP A 1 7.55 0.64 26.88
CA TRP A 1 7.32 0.38 25.46
C TRP A 1 7.03 -1.08 25.19
N HIS A 2 7.89 -1.97 25.65
CA HIS A 2 7.67 -3.41 25.48
C HIS A 2 6.39 -3.89 26.16
N ARG A 3 6.02 -3.25 27.25
CA ARG A 3 4.78 -3.53 27.95
C ARG A 3 3.56 -3.28 27.07
N TRP A 4 3.59 -2.21 26.32
CA TRP A 4 2.49 -1.85 25.44
C TRP A 4 2.25 -2.93 24.38
N LYS A 5 3.32 -3.42 23.77
CA LYS A 5 3.20 -4.47 22.77
C LYS A 5 2.60 -5.73 23.35
N SER A 6 3.07 -6.13 24.53
CA SER A 6 2.56 -7.33 25.18
C SER A 6 1.09 -7.19 25.56
N VAL A 7 0.72 -6.04 26.11
CA VAL A 7 -0.67 -5.78 26.49
C VAL A 7 -1.59 -5.80 25.29
N LEU A 8 -1.19 -5.13 24.20
CA LEU A 8 -1.99 -5.10 22.98
C LEU A 8 -2.19 -6.50 22.40
N LEU A 9 -1.15 -7.31 22.38
CA LEU A 9 -1.25 -8.67 21.89
C LEU A 9 -2.19 -9.51 22.74
N LEU A 10 -2.11 -9.38 24.06
CA LEU A 10 -2.99 -10.10 24.97
C LEU A 10 -4.45 -9.68 24.79
N MET A 11 -4.69 -8.39 24.68
CA MET A 11 -6.04 -7.88 24.45
C MET A 11 -6.61 -8.40 23.13
N TYR A 12 -5.81 -8.38 22.09
CA TYR A 12 -6.23 -8.88 20.80
C TYR A 12 -6.64 -10.35 20.89
N LYS A 13 -5.82 -11.16 21.54
CA LYS A 13 -6.13 -12.58 21.71
C LYS A 13 -7.40 -12.80 22.53
N LYS A 14 -7.63 -11.97 23.54
CA LYS A 14 -8.81 -12.08 24.40
C LYS A 14 -10.09 -11.70 23.67
N ILE A 15 -10.02 -10.68 22.85
CA ILE A 15 -11.18 -10.20 22.12
C ILE A 15 -11.57 -11.17 21.02
N GLY A 16 -10.74 -12.14 20.79
CA GLY A 16 -11.15 -13.16 19.89
C GLY A 16 -10.13 -13.50 18.86
N GLY A 17 -9.39 -12.57 18.43
CA GLY A 17 -8.34 -12.84 17.48
C GLY A 17 -8.74 -13.81 16.39
N HIS A 18 -10.03 -13.86 16.06
CA HIS A 18 -10.52 -14.79 15.09
C HIS A 18 -10.22 -14.33 13.70
N GLU A 19 -9.90 -13.07 13.52
CA GLU A 19 -9.48 -12.60 12.21
C GLU A 19 -8.08 -12.05 12.27
N MET A 20 -7.21 -12.66 11.48
CA MET A 20 -5.86 -12.17 11.28
C MET A 20 -5.89 -11.28 10.05
N LEU A 21 -5.37 -10.07 10.19
CA LEU A 21 -5.22 -9.20 9.04
C LEU A 21 -4.20 -9.78 8.08
N LYS A 22 -4.54 -9.78 6.80
CA LYS A 22 -3.64 -10.33 5.79
C LYS A 22 -2.52 -9.34 5.49
N VAL A 23 -1.29 -9.79 5.65
CA VAL A 23 -0.09 -9.02 5.31
C VAL A 23 0.43 -9.53 3.98
N ASN A 24 0.71 -8.62 3.06
CA ASN A 24 1.29 -8.93 1.77
C ASN A 24 2.72 -8.41 1.72
N GLU A 25 3.62 -9.22 1.18
CA GLU A 25 5.00 -8.81 0.99
C GLU A 25 5.38 -9.00 -0.47
N TYR A 26 6.05 -8.00 -1.03
CA TYR A 26 6.52 -8.03 -2.41
C TYR A 26 7.97 -7.55 -2.46
N PHE A 27 8.69 -7.97 -3.50
CA PHE A 27 10.07 -7.55 -3.73
C PHE A 27 10.95 -7.80 -2.51
N GLU A 28 10.89 -9.03 -1.99
CA GLU A 28 11.71 -9.48 -0.86
C GLU A 28 11.48 -8.65 0.41
N GLY A 29 10.24 -8.21 0.61
CA GLY A 29 9.87 -7.45 1.80
C GLY A 29 10.09 -5.96 1.70
N LYS A 30 10.52 -5.44 0.56
CA LYS A 30 10.70 -4.00 0.37
C LYS A 30 9.37 -3.27 0.29
N VAL A 31 8.30 -3.98 -0.08
CA VAL A 31 6.94 -3.44 -0.10
C VAL A 31 6.09 -4.35 0.77
N LYS A 32 5.41 -3.77 1.74
CA LYS A 32 4.51 -4.51 2.63
C LYS A 32 3.20 -3.77 2.74
N SER A 33 2.10 -4.52 2.72
CA SER A 33 0.79 -3.92 2.88
C SER A 33 -0.09 -4.82 3.74
N ILE A 34 -1.09 -4.22 4.35
CA ILE A 34 -2.07 -4.93 5.16
C ILE A 34 -3.44 -4.69 4.53
N ALA A 35 -4.16 -5.78 4.28
CA ALA A 35 -5.47 -5.72 3.67
C ALA A 35 -6.53 -5.42 4.71
N LEU A 36 -7.53 -4.63 4.30
CA LEU A 36 -8.71 -4.37 5.13
C LEU A 36 -9.93 -4.21 4.23
N THR A 37 -11.09 -4.42 4.81
CA THR A 37 -12.37 -4.21 4.13
C THR A 37 -13.31 -3.53 5.09
N ASN A 38 -13.93 -2.44 4.66
CA ASN A 38 -14.92 -1.72 5.45
C ASN A 38 -15.92 -1.07 4.49
N ASP A 39 -16.67 -0.09 4.96
CA ASP A 39 -17.66 0.60 4.14
C ASP A 39 -17.05 1.27 2.91
N GLY A 40 -15.77 1.56 2.95
CA GLY A 40 -15.05 2.11 1.79
C GLY A 40 -14.57 1.06 0.80
N GLY A 41 -14.89 -0.22 1.02
CA GLY A 41 -14.53 -1.31 0.12
C GLY A 41 -13.24 -2.01 0.51
N LYS A 42 -12.72 -2.79 -0.42
CA LYS A 42 -11.45 -3.50 -0.23
C LYS A 42 -10.30 -2.52 -0.40
N GLN A 43 -9.36 -2.56 0.53
CA GLN A 43 -8.24 -1.64 0.55
C GLN A 43 -6.99 -2.34 1.05
N THR A 44 -5.84 -1.77 0.74
CA THR A 44 -4.59 -2.10 1.41
C THR A 44 -3.94 -0.82 1.89
N VAL A 45 -3.26 -0.90 3.03
CA VAL A 45 -2.43 0.17 3.55
C VAL A 45 -1.01 -0.35 3.56
N GLY A 46 -0.11 0.37 2.93
CA GLY A 46 1.23 -0.17 2.75
C GLY A 46 2.34 0.84 2.85
N VAL A 47 3.55 0.30 2.86
CA VAL A 47 4.80 1.07 2.90
C VAL A 47 5.73 0.50 1.85
N MET A 48 6.38 1.39 1.12
CA MET A 48 7.39 1.03 0.13
C MET A 48 8.74 1.58 0.53
N ALA A 49 9.74 0.71 0.56
CA ALA A 49 11.11 1.12 0.76
C ALA A 49 11.66 1.78 -0.50
N ILE A 50 12.79 2.45 -0.37
CA ILE A 50 13.48 3.06 -1.53
C ILE A 50 13.75 1.97 -2.57
N GLY A 51 13.42 2.26 -3.83
CA GLY A 51 13.63 1.33 -4.92
C GLY A 51 12.76 1.62 -6.13
N ASP A 52 12.90 0.77 -7.13
CA ASP A 52 12.12 0.81 -8.36
C ASP A 52 11.29 -0.46 -8.44
N TYR A 53 10.00 -0.30 -8.70
CA TYR A 53 9.04 -1.40 -8.69
C TYR A 53 8.15 -1.36 -9.92
N VAL A 54 7.61 -2.52 -10.29
CA VAL A 54 6.58 -2.63 -11.31
C VAL A 54 5.42 -3.40 -10.71
N PHE A 55 4.24 -2.82 -10.77
CA PHE A 55 3.02 -3.45 -10.25
C PHE A 55 2.02 -3.66 -11.37
N GLY A 56 1.28 -4.76 -11.29
CA GLY A 56 0.18 -5.04 -12.20
C GLY A 56 -1.16 -4.90 -11.49
N THR A 57 -2.20 -4.57 -12.25
CA THR A 57 -3.55 -4.46 -11.73
C THR A 57 -4.47 -5.49 -12.34
N SER A 58 -5.40 -6.02 -11.55
CA SER A 58 -6.48 -6.86 -12.04
C SER A 58 -7.82 -6.15 -11.98
N THR A 59 -7.90 -5.08 -11.20
CA THR A 59 -9.06 -4.20 -11.12
C THR A 59 -8.55 -2.78 -11.18
N LYS A 60 -9.46 -1.82 -11.37
CA LYS A 60 -9.12 -0.42 -11.25
C LYS A 60 -8.70 -0.13 -9.80
N GLU A 61 -7.67 0.67 -9.62
CA GLU A 61 -7.14 1.02 -8.30
C GLU A 61 -7.04 2.52 -8.15
N ILE A 62 -7.34 2.98 -6.94
CA ILE A 62 -7.09 4.37 -6.56
C ILE A 62 -6.00 4.34 -5.51
N MET A 63 -4.88 4.97 -5.81
CA MET A 63 -3.72 5.04 -4.92
C MET A 63 -3.64 6.41 -4.26
N LYS A 64 -3.69 6.43 -2.95
CA LYS A 64 -3.58 7.66 -2.16
C LYS A 64 -2.25 7.65 -1.42
N VAL A 65 -1.45 8.69 -1.61
CA VAL A 65 -0.18 8.82 -0.91
C VAL A 65 -0.45 9.41 0.47
N VAL A 66 0.02 8.73 1.51
CA VAL A 66 -0.19 9.14 2.90
C VAL A 66 1.03 9.86 3.44
N SER A 67 2.22 9.41 3.07
CA SER A 67 3.48 9.97 3.53
C SER A 67 4.53 9.75 2.46
N GLY A 68 5.43 10.69 2.29
CA GLY A 68 6.48 10.60 1.30
C GLY A 68 6.02 11.02 -0.08
N GLU A 69 6.54 10.33 -1.09
CA GLU A 69 6.23 10.62 -2.49
C GLU A 69 6.40 9.36 -3.32
N LEU A 70 5.45 9.11 -4.22
CA LEU A 70 5.56 8.04 -5.20
C LEU A 70 5.68 8.67 -6.58
N LYS A 71 6.70 8.27 -7.33
CA LYS A 71 6.86 8.67 -8.73
C LYS A 71 6.33 7.56 -9.60
N ILE A 72 5.37 7.89 -10.44
CA ILE A 72 4.59 6.92 -11.21
C ILE A 72 4.77 7.14 -12.70
N LYS A 73 4.97 6.05 -13.43
CA LYS A 73 5.00 6.07 -14.88
C LYS A 73 4.01 5.04 -15.40
N MET A 74 2.98 5.50 -16.09
CA MET A 74 1.97 4.61 -16.70
C MET A 74 2.51 4.00 -17.99
N PRO A 75 1.86 2.92 -18.50
CA PRO A 75 2.39 2.19 -19.66
C PRO A 75 2.75 3.02 -20.90
N ASN A 76 1.94 4.06 -21.16
CA ASN A 76 2.16 4.89 -22.35
C ASN A 76 2.94 6.16 -22.08
N GLU A 77 3.48 6.29 -20.88
CA GLU A 77 4.23 7.48 -20.49
C GLU A 77 5.71 7.23 -20.57
N THR A 78 6.47 8.28 -20.84
CA THR A 78 7.92 8.21 -20.92
C THR A 78 8.58 8.85 -19.70
N GLU A 79 7.82 9.59 -18.90
CA GLU A 79 8.33 10.29 -17.73
C GLU A 79 7.53 9.93 -16.50
N TYR A 80 8.19 9.99 -15.34
CA TYR A 80 7.55 9.79 -14.06
C TYR A 80 6.85 11.06 -13.59
N LYS A 81 5.67 10.88 -13.01
CA LYS A 81 4.94 11.98 -12.36
C LYS A 81 4.94 11.72 -10.86
N GLY A 82 5.32 12.73 -10.07
CA GLY A 82 5.37 12.60 -8.62
C GLY A 82 4.03 12.90 -7.96
N TYR A 83 3.69 12.08 -6.98
CA TYR A 83 2.50 12.28 -6.14
C TYR A 83 2.95 12.31 -4.68
N LYS A 84 2.69 13.43 -4.02
CA LYS A 84 3.09 13.66 -2.63
C LYS A 84 1.96 13.33 -1.67
N ALA A 85 2.26 13.34 -0.38
CA ALA A 85 1.26 13.10 0.65
C ALA A 85 0.01 13.96 0.43
N GLY A 86 -1.16 13.34 0.49
CA GLY A 86 -2.44 13.99 0.22
C GLY A 86 -2.90 13.93 -1.24
N GLU A 87 -2.03 13.53 -2.14
CA GLU A 87 -2.37 13.38 -3.55
C GLU A 87 -2.72 11.95 -3.89
N GLN A 88 -3.44 11.75 -4.97
CA GLN A 88 -3.86 10.42 -5.40
C GLN A 88 -3.83 10.30 -6.92
N PHE A 89 -3.79 9.06 -7.39
CA PHE A 89 -3.87 8.75 -8.81
C PHE A 89 -4.67 7.47 -9.01
N GLU A 90 -5.19 7.30 -10.22
CA GLU A 90 -5.95 6.11 -10.59
C GLU A 90 -5.16 5.27 -11.56
N VAL A 91 -5.30 3.96 -11.44
CA VAL A 91 -4.68 3.00 -12.34
C VAL A 91 -5.78 2.13 -12.93
N ALA A 92 -5.81 2.03 -14.26
CA ALA A 92 -6.80 1.20 -14.94
C ALA A 92 -6.57 -0.28 -14.64
N SER A 93 -7.62 -1.07 -14.84
CA SER A 93 -7.55 -2.52 -14.74
C SER A 93 -6.67 -3.09 -15.85
N GLY A 94 -5.91 -4.14 -15.52
CA GLY A 94 -5.19 -4.93 -16.52
C GLY A 94 -3.94 -4.27 -17.08
N VAL A 95 -3.33 -3.34 -16.35
CA VAL A 95 -2.11 -2.67 -16.78
C VAL A 95 -0.97 -2.89 -15.80
N SER A 96 0.25 -2.67 -16.29
CA SER A 96 1.45 -2.63 -15.43
C SER A 96 1.94 -1.19 -15.40
N PHE A 97 2.38 -0.76 -14.22
CA PHE A 97 2.91 0.60 -14.07
C PHE A 97 4.17 0.59 -13.22
N ALA A 98 5.05 1.54 -13.48
CA ALA A 98 6.32 1.64 -12.78
C ALA A 98 6.21 2.64 -11.62
N VAL A 99 6.85 2.29 -10.50
CA VAL A 99 6.89 3.14 -9.31
C VAL A 99 8.34 3.33 -8.91
N LYS A 100 8.74 4.57 -8.76
CA LYS A 100 10.06 4.92 -8.24
C LYS A 100 9.89 5.57 -6.87
N VAL A 101 10.54 5.00 -5.88
CA VAL A 101 10.48 5.48 -4.49
C VAL A 101 11.87 5.95 -4.09
N GLU A 102 12.00 7.24 -3.83
CA GLU A 102 13.28 7.85 -3.45
C GLU A 102 13.40 8.08 -1.95
N LYS A 103 12.31 7.92 -1.22
CA LYS A 103 12.28 7.91 0.24
C LYS A 103 11.13 7.01 0.66
N GLU A 104 11.27 6.35 1.79
CA GLU A 104 10.22 5.46 2.28
C GLU A 104 8.88 6.18 2.28
N SER A 105 7.87 5.55 1.71
CA SER A 105 6.57 6.18 1.49
C SER A 105 5.44 5.24 1.86
N ALA A 106 4.35 5.83 2.33
CA ALA A 106 3.16 5.08 2.73
C ALA A 106 1.98 5.45 1.85
N TYR A 107 1.10 4.50 1.63
CA TYR A 107 -0.03 4.67 0.72
C TYR A 107 -1.25 3.89 1.18
N VAL A 108 -2.40 4.29 0.65
CA VAL A 108 -3.63 3.49 0.72
C VAL A 108 -4.04 3.19 -0.70
N CYS A 109 -4.31 1.93 -0.99
CA CYS A 109 -4.80 1.49 -2.29
C CYS A 109 -6.25 1.03 -2.13
N ILE A 110 -7.16 1.61 -2.92
CA ILE A 110 -8.57 1.23 -2.93
C ILE A 110 -8.83 0.47 -4.21
N TYR A 111 -9.40 -0.74 -4.10
CA TYR A 111 -9.69 -1.61 -5.23
C TYR A 111 -11.15 -1.46 -5.64
N GLU A 112 -11.41 -1.26 -6.93
CA GLU A 112 -12.77 -1.11 -7.45
C GLU A 112 -13.23 -2.21 -8.39
#